data_cebe1dd662684daa971ce27eb9fa3a9e
#
_entry.id   cebe1dd662684daa971ce27eb9fa3a9e
#
_cell.length_a   1.000
_cell.length_b   1.000
_cell.length_c   1.000
_cell.angle_alpha   90.00
_cell.angle_beta   90.00
_cell.angle_gamma   90.00
#
_symmetry.space_group_name_H-M   'P 1'
#
loop_
_entity.id
_entity.type
_entity.pdbx_description
1 polymer ?
#
loop_
_entity_poly.entity_id
_entity_poly.type
_entity_poly.pdbx_seq_one_letter_code
_entity_poly.pdbx_strand_id
1 'polypeptide(L)'
;FELYMKDGGVVETVFRPEDSYAEKIKRIFSMFFPASNITIVNAGISGNRAEIGHRRLQEDIISFRPDLTVVSFGLNDSNQKQDGIEKYKASLRGIFTELKEAGSEIIFMTPNMCTDRADCTIKEKEIEAAALRVAATVKEGWLDKYMQEAKAVCEEENVPVCDCYAMWKTLHNSGVDVTAMLSNKINHPTEKMHWMFAYELVKTMFEK
;
A
#
# COMPACT_ATOMS: atom_id res chain seq x y z
N PHE A 1 2.63 11.83 -1.59
CA PHE A 1 1.63 12.63 -2.29
C PHE A 1 0.29 11.97 -2.08
N GLU A 2 -0.67 12.75 -1.66
CA GLU A 2 -2.00 12.27 -1.29
C GLU A 2 -3.08 13.04 -2.05
N LEU A 3 -4.16 12.34 -2.36
CA LEU A 3 -5.36 12.95 -2.92
C LEU A 3 -6.34 13.19 -1.77
N TYR A 4 -6.70 14.44 -1.53
CA TYR A 4 -7.69 14.84 -0.55
C TYR A 4 -8.97 15.30 -1.19
N MET A 5 -10.10 14.95 -0.56
CA MET A 5 -11.37 15.58 -0.90
C MET A 5 -11.57 16.79 0.02
N LYS A 6 -11.61 17.98 -0.57
CA LYS A 6 -11.95 19.21 0.14
C LYS A 6 -13.45 19.32 0.42
N ASP A 7 -13.78 20.20 1.35
CA ASP A 7 -15.16 20.66 1.52
C ASP A 7 -15.71 21.15 0.17
N GLY A 8 -16.88 20.64 -0.21
CA GLY A 8 -17.45 20.90 -1.52
C GLY A 8 -17.26 19.78 -2.56
N GLY A 9 -16.57 18.69 -2.23
CA GLY A 9 -16.45 17.48 -3.06
C GLY A 9 -15.43 17.57 -4.20
N VAL A 10 -14.47 18.50 -4.10
CA VAL A 10 -13.37 18.66 -5.07
C VAL A 10 -12.16 17.88 -4.60
N VAL A 11 -11.54 17.10 -5.48
CA VAL A 11 -10.30 16.36 -5.18
C VAL A 11 -9.08 17.22 -5.47
N GLU A 12 -8.24 17.41 -4.46
CA GLU A 12 -6.97 18.10 -4.58
C GLU A 12 -5.81 17.17 -4.32
N THR A 13 -4.74 17.29 -5.10
CA THR A 13 -3.48 16.62 -4.84
C THR A 13 -2.67 17.43 -3.85
N VAL A 14 -2.35 16.84 -2.70
CA VAL A 14 -1.55 17.48 -1.66
C VAL A 14 -0.31 16.64 -1.39
N PHE A 15 0.84 17.28 -1.25
CA PHE A 15 2.09 16.63 -0.87
C PHE A 15 2.36 16.89 0.61
N ARG A 16 2.17 15.86 1.43
CA ARG A 16 2.39 15.89 2.90
C ARG A 16 3.18 14.67 3.34
N PRO A 17 4.49 14.64 3.12
CA PRO A 17 5.32 13.50 3.52
C PRO A 17 5.28 13.25 5.03
N GLU A 18 5.12 14.29 5.84
CA GLU A 18 5.01 14.25 7.30
C GLU A 18 3.81 13.43 7.80
N ASP A 19 2.78 13.27 6.98
CA ASP A 19 1.57 12.50 7.30
C ASP A 19 1.68 11.02 6.89
N SER A 20 2.73 10.66 6.16
CA SER A 20 2.94 9.29 5.69
C SER A 20 3.23 8.30 6.83
N TYR A 21 2.93 7.04 6.60
CA TYR A 21 3.30 5.97 7.54
C TYR A 21 4.83 5.86 7.71
N ALA A 22 5.60 6.20 6.69
CA ALA A 22 7.06 6.21 6.75
C ALA A 22 7.57 7.18 7.83
N GLU A 23 7.05 8.42 7.86
CA GLU A 23 7.41 9.38 8.90
C GLU A 23 6.89 8.98 10.30
N LYS A 24 5.71 8.33 10.35
CA LYS A 24 5.19 7.80 11.61
C LYS A 24 6.08 6.69 12.17
N ILE A 25 6.58 5.79 11.33
CA ILE A 25 7.57 4.75 11.71
C ILE A 25 8.85 5.41 12.24
N LYS A 26 9.36 6.43 11.55
CA LYS A 26 10.54 7.16 12.00
C LYS A 26 10.35 7.76 13.40
N ARG A 27 9.17 8.31 13.68
CA ARG A 27 8.82 8.82 15.02
C ARG A 27 8.78 7.71 16.06
N ILE A 28 8.19 6.55 15.75
CA ILE A 28 8.16 5.39 16.65
C ILE A 28 9.58 4.92 16.95
N PHE A 29 10.41 4.77 15.94
CA PHE A 29 11.79 4.31 16.13
C PHE A 29 12.66 5.32 16.88
N SER A 30 12.42 6.63 16.71
CA SER A 30 13.15 7.63 17.51
C SER A 30 12.84 7.55 19.01
N MET A 31 11.67 7.01 19.38
CA MET A 31 11.35 6.77 20.79
C MET A 31 12.02 5.49 21.31
N PHE A 32 12.06 4.43 20.51
CA PHE A 32 12.65 3.15 20.92
C PHE A 32 14.19 3.16 20.86
N PHE A 33 14.72 3.85 19.87
CA PHE A 33 16.17 3.86 19.57
C PHE A 33 16.69 5.29 19.39
N PRO A 34 16.66 6.13 20.45
CA PRO A 34 16.98 7.56 20.33
C PRO A 34 18.42 7.86 19.91
N ALA A 35 19.33 6.89 20.04
CA ALA A 35 20.72 7.02 19.62
C ALA A 35 20.99 6.51 18.19
N SER A 36 19.98 5.94 17.53
CA SER A 36 20.13 5.37 16.18
C SER A 36 19.84 6.42 15.11
N ASN A 37 20.61 6.36 14.01
CA ASN A 37 20.34 7.15 12.82
C ASN A 37 19.58 6.30 11.81
N ILE A 38 18.29 6.58 11.60
CA ILE A 38 17.43 5.84 10.70
C ILE A 38 17.09 6.72 9.49
N THR A 39 17.52 6.28 8.32
CA THR A 39 17.18 6.90 7.04
C THR A 39 16.05 6.12 6.37
N ILE A 40 15.00 6.81 5.94
CA ILE A 40 13.91 6.21 5.18
C ILE A 40 13.89 6.84 3.80
N VAL A 41 13.97 6.00 2.75
CA VAL A 41 13.82 6.39 1.36
C VAL A 41 12.42 5.99 0.90
N ASN A 42 11.61 6.94 0.47
CA ASN A 42 10.29 6.67 -0.09
C ASN A 42 10.36 6.69 -1.62
N ALA A 43 10.36 5.51 -2.23
CA ALA A 43 10.36 5.32 -3.68
C ALA A 43 8.97 5.08 -4.29
N GLY A 44 7.90 5.36 -3.54
CA GLY A 44 6.52 5.22 -4.00
C GLY A 44 6.17 6.20 -5.12
N ILE A 45 5.67 5.68 -6.24
CA ILE A 45 5.16 6.48 -7.36
C ILE A 45 3.69 6.14 -7.59
N SER A 46 2.84 7.17 -7.63
CA SER A 46 1.40 7.01 -7.83
C SER A 46 1.09 6.27 -9.13
N GLY A 47 0.10 5.38 -9.08
CA GLY A 47 -0.35 4.60 -10.24
C GLY A 47 0.56 3.45 -10.64
N ASN A 48 1.74 3.29 -10.02
CA ASN A 48 2.64 2.20 -10.38
C ASN A 48 2.08 0.83 -9.94
N ARG A 49 2.41 -0.15 -10.76
CA ARG A 49 2.17 -1.58 -10.54
C ARG A 49 3.50 -2.28 -10.24
N ALA A 50 3.44 -3.51 -9.74
CA ALA A 50 4.62 -4.29 -9.39
C ALA A 50 5.63 -4.40 -10.55
N GLU A 51 5.15 -4.58 -11.79
CA GLU A 51 6.01 -4.62 -12.98
C GLU A 51 6.85 -3.34 -13.15
N ILE A 52 6.23 -2.17 -12.93
CA ILE A 52 6.93 -0.90 -13.07
C ILE A 52 7.90 -0.72 -11.90
N GLY A 53 7.49 -1.11 -10.69
CA GLY A 53 8.35 -1.12 -9.52
C GLY A 53 9.59 -2.00 -9.73
N HIS A 54 9.42 -3.19 -10.29
CA HIS A 54 10.51 -4.11 -10.60
C HIS A 54 11.52 -3.50 -11.59
N ARG A 55 11.05 -2.89 -12.68
CA ARG A 55 11.93 -2.27 -13.69
C ARG A 55 12.83 -1.15 -13.17
N ARG A 56 12.39 -0.43 -12.14
CA ARG A 56 13.15 0.68 -11.53
C ARG A 56 13.82 0.31 -10.19
N LEU A 57 13.74 -0.96 -9.79
CA LEU A 57 14.20 -1.44 -8.48
C LEU A 57 15.69 -1.15 -8.24
N GLN A 58 16.52 -1.40 -9.25
CA GLN A 58 17.95 -1.20 -9.17
C GLN A 58 18.31 0.27 -8.90
N GLU A 59 17.68 1.20 -9.64
CA GLU A 59 18.00 2.62 -9.57
C GLU A 59 17.40 3.26 -8.31
N ASP A 60 16.13 2.97 -8.01
CA ASP A 60 15.37 3.66 -6.97
C ASP A 60 15.56 3.08 -5.57
N ILE A 61 16.00 1.81 -5.47
CA ILE A 61 16.09 1.11 -4.19
C ILE A 61 17.48 0.52 -3.96
N ILE A 62 17.94 -0.40 -4.80
CA ILE A 62 19.16 -1.18 -4.55
C ILE A 62 20.41 -0.28 -4.52
N SER A 63 20.43 0.79 -5.33
CA SER A 63 21.51 1.79 -5.31
C SER A 63 21.74 2.43 -3.95
N PHE A 64 20.71 2.50 -3.09
CA PHE A 64 20.81 3.01 -1.71
C PHE A 64 21.30 1.96 -0.71
N ARG A 65 21.43 0.70 -1.11
CA ARG A 65 21.84 -0.42 -0.24
C ARG A 65 21.01 -0.50 1.05
N PRO A 66 19.69 -0.64 0.96
CA PRO A 66 18.83 -0.65 2.14
C PRO A 66 19.05 -1.91 2.99
N ASP A 67 19.07 -1.76 4.31
CA ASP A 67 19.07 -2.90 5.25
C ASP A 67 17.71 -3.62 5.23
N LEU A 68 16.61 -2.86 5.05
CA LEU A 68 15.25 -3.38 4.97
C LEU A 68 14.47 -2.66 3.86
N THR A 69 13.77 -3.43 3.04
CA THR A 69 12.85 -2.91 2.02
C THR A 69 11.41 -3.33 2.31
N VAL A 70 10.52 -2.35 2.41
CA VAL A 70 9.07 -2.58 2.47
C VAL A 70 8.50 -2.51 1.07
N VAL A 71 7.99 -3.64 0.57
CA VAL A 71 7.38 -3.77 -0.75
C VAL A 71 5.86 -3.72 -0.61
N SER A 72 5.19 -2.82 -1.35
CA SER A 72 3.73 -2.72 -1.34
C SER A 72 3.18 -2.49 -2.74
N PHE A 73 2.51 -3.49 -3.28
CA PHE A 73 1.85 -3.50 -4.60
C PHE A 73 0.54 -4.30 -4.55
N GLY A 74 -0.23 -4.24 -5.62
CA GLY A 74 -1.46 -5.03 -5.79
C GLY A 74 -2.71 -4.17 -5.97
N LEU A 75 -2.77 -2.96 -5.38
CA LEU A 75 -3.93 -2.09 -5.51
C LEU A 75 -4.16 -1.65 -6.97
N ASN A 76 -3.12 -1.16 -7.64
CA ASN A 76 -3.21 -0.78 -9.05
C ASN A 76 -3.17 -1.99 -9.99
N ASP A 77 -2.48 -3.07 -9.56
CA ASP A 77 -2.38 -4.31 -10.31
C ASP A 77 -3.74 -4.99 -10.46
N SER A 78 -4.57 -4.96 -9.42
CA SER A 78 -5.90 -5.60 -9.39
C SER A 78 -6.86 -5.08 -10.47
N ASN A 79 -6.63 -3.87 -11.00
CA ASN A 79 -7.40 -3.35 -12.13
C ASN A 79 -7.19 -4.13 -13.44
N GLN A 80 -6.12 -4.95 -13.51
CA GLN A 80 -5.87 -5.83 -14.65
C GLN A 80 -6.64 -7.16 -14.56
N LYS A 81 -7.37 -7.38 -13.48
CA LYS A 81 -8.21 -8.55 -13.26
C LYS A 81 -7.41 -9.86 -13.51
N GLN A 82 -8.03 -10.83 -14.18
CA GLN A 82 -7.40 -12.13 -14.44
C GLN A 82 -6.11 -12.03 -15.28
N ASP A 83 -6.08 -11.12 -16.24
CA ASP A 83 -4.96 -11.03 -17.21
C ASP A 83 -3.65 -10.53 -16.58
N GLY A 84 -3.73 -9.83 -15.44
CA GLY A 84 -2.55 -9.29 -14.77
C GLY A 84 -1.93 -10.22 -13.71
N ILE A 85 -2.61 -11.28 -13.27
CA ILE A 85 -2.20 -12.09 -12.10
C ILE A 85 -0.80 -12.68 -12.29
N GLU A 86 -0.54 -13.40 -13.36
CA GLU A 86 0.74 -14.07 -13.56
C GLU A 86 1.91 -13.08 -13.69
N LYS A 87 1.66 -11.94 -14.32
CA LYS A 87 2.63 -10.87 -14.44
C LYS A 87 2.92 -10.21 -13.08
N TYR A 88 1.89 -10.02 -12.27
CA TYR A 88 2.02 -9.50 -10.91
C TYR A 88 2.87 -10.43 -10.04
N LYS A 89 2.56 -11.73 -10.03
CA LYS A 89 3.32 -12.75 -9.28
C LYS A 89 4.78 -12.81 -9.74
N ALA A 90 5.02 -12.85 -11.05
CA ALA A 90 6.37 -12.86 -11.61
C ALA A 90 7.17 -11.61 -11.20
N SER A 91 6.52 -10.43 -11.22
CA SER A 91 7.14 -9.18 -10.79
C SER A 91 7.48 -9.18 -9.31
N LEU A 92 6.61 -9.69 -8.44
CA LEU A 92 6.92 -9.82 -7.01
C LEU A 92 8.09 -10.76 -6.76
N ARG A 93 8.12 -11.95 -7.41
CA ARG A 93 9.27 -12.87 -7.29
C ARG A 93 10.57 -12.22 -7.74
N GLY A 94 10.56 -11.50 -8.87
CA GLY A 94 11.74 -10.77 -9.34
C GLY A 94 12.22 -9.72 -8.33
N ILE A 95 11.31 -8.91 -7.79
CA ILE A 95 11.62 -7.92 -6.75
C ILE A 95 12.24 -8.61 -5.52
N PHE A 96 11.64 -9.68 -5.02
CA PHE A 96 12.15 -10.38 -3.83
C PHE A 96 13.50 -11.03 -4.07
N THR A 97 13.71 -11.63 -5.23
CA THR A 97 15.00 -12.24 -5.61
C THR A 97 16.11 -11.20 -5.64
N GLU A 98 15.91 -10.10 -6.37
CA GLU A 98 16.93 -9.05 -6.51
C GLU A 98 17.23 -8.34 -5.19
N LEU A 99 16.23 -8.12 -4.34
CA LEU A 99 16.45 -7.53 -3.01
C LEU A 99 17.25 -8.46 -2.09
N LYS A 100 16.97 -9.78 -2.10
CA LYS A 100 17.73 -10.77 -1.33
C LYS A 100 19.18 -10.84 -1.81
N GLU A 101 19.39 -10.84 -3.14
CA GLU A 101 20.74 -10.82 -3.73
C GLU A 101 21.50 -9.54 -3.36
N ALA A 102 20.80 -8.42 -3.21
CA ALA A 102 21.38 -7.17 -2.74
C ALA A 102 21.63 -7.13 -1.21
N GLY A 103 21.21 -8.17 -0.46
CA GLY A 103 21.38 -8.27 0.98
C GLY A 103 20.36 -7.50 1.82
N SER A 104 19.26 -7.05 1.22
CA SER A 104 18.17 -6.37 1.93
C SER A 104 17.21 -7.38 2.58
N GLU A 105 16.86 -7.18 3.85
CA GLU A 105 15.68 -7.80 4.43
C GLU A 105 14.41 -7.28 3.71
N ILE A 106 13.34 -8.08 3.71
CA ILE A 106 12.13 -7.72 2.96
C ILE A 106 10.91 -7.93 3.86
N ILE A 107 9.98 -6.98 3.83
CA ILE A 107 8.61 -7.15 4.32
C ILE A 107 7.67 -6.78 3.18
N PHE A 108 6.73 -7.67 2.85
CA PHE A 108 5.64 -7.32 1.96
C PHE A 108 4.47 -6.76 2.78
N MET A 109 4.10 -5.51 2.49
CA MET A 109 2.96 -4.86 3.16
C MET A 109 1.77 -4.80 2.19
N THR A 110 0.67 -5.48 2.55
CA THR A 110 -0.57 -5.37 1.77
C THR A 110 -1.15 -3.96 1.89
N PRO A 111 -1.73 -3.40 0.80
CA PRO A 111 -2.33 -2.07 0.83
C PRO A 111 -3.63 -2.03 1.66
N ASN A 112 -4.24 -0.85 1.73
CA ASN A 112 -5.59 -0.69 2.27
C ASN A 112 -6.66 -1.29 1.35
N MET A 113 -7.85 -1.47 1.91
CA MET A 113 -9.07 -1.70 1.14
C MET A 113 -9.47 -0.40 0.39
N CYS A 114 -9.99 -0.52 -0.81
CA CYS A 114 -10.60 0.58 -1.54
C CYS A 114 -12.09 0.71 -1.20
N THR A 115 -12.70 1.79 -1.69
CA THR A 115 -14.14 1.98 -1.57
C THR A 115 -14.93 0.85 -2.25
N ASP A 116 -16.07 0.50 -1.67
CA ASP A 116 -17.05 -0.43 -2.25
C ASP A 116 -18.26 0.27 -2.88
N ARG A 117 -18.26 1.61 -2.87
CA ARG A 117 -19.34 2.46 -3.42
C ARG A 117 -18.81 3.84 -3.81
N ALA A 118 -19.56 4.58 -4.61
CA ALA A 118 -19.36 6.01 -4.73
C ALA A 118 -19.90 6.71 -3.48
N ASP A 119 -19.14 7.62 -2.91
CA ASP A 119 -19.57 8.44 -1.77
C ASP A 119 -20.44 9.59 -2.27
N CYS A 120 -21.55 9.86 -1.57
CA CYS A 120 -22.51 10.90 -1.96
C CYS A 120 -21.96 12.35 -1.86
N THR A 121 -20.82 12.53 -1.19
CA THR A 121 -20.14 13.83 -1.10
C THR A 121 -19.31 14.16 -2.34
N ILE A 122 -19.06 13.19 -3.22
CA ILE A 122 -18.33 13.40 -4.48
C ILE A 122 -19.22 14.24 -5.43
N LYS A 123 -18.71 15.41 -5.85
CA LYS A 123 -19.41 16.34 -6.75
C LYS A 123 -18.97 16.22 -8.21
N GLU A 124 -17.73 15.81 -8.41
CA GLU A 124 -17.12 15.73 -9.73
C GLU A 124 -17.47 14.40 -10.41
N LYS A 125 -18.12 14.46 -11.56
CA LYS A 125 -18.56 13.27 -12.31
C LYS A 125 -17.42 12.32 -12.67
N GLU A 126 -16.24 12.85 -12.98
CA GLU A 126 -15.06 12.06 -13.32
C GLU A 126 -14.55 11.28 -12.10
N ILE A 127 -14.57 11.91 -10.93
CA ILE A 127 -14.18 11.28 -9.65
C ILE A 127 -15.23 10.23 -9.24
N GLU A 128 -16.51 10.53 -9.39
CA GLU A 128 -17.59 9.57 -9.16
C GLU A 128 -17.45 8.34 -10.07
N ALA A 129 -17.20 8.55 -11.36
CA ALA A 129 -16.97 7.46 -12.31
C ALA A 129 -15.72 6.63 -11.93
N ALA A 130 -14.66 7.26 -11.43
CA ALA A 130 -13.49 6.56 -10.92
C ALA A 130 -13.84 5.72 -9.66
N ALA A 131 -14.58 6.29 -8.72
CA ALA A 131 -15.04 5.58 -7.52
C ALA A 131 -15.90 4.36 -7.88
N LEU A 132 -16.81 4.49 -8.83
CA LEU A 132 -17.66 3.39 -9.30
C LEU A 132 -16.82 2.27 -9.95
N ARG A 133 -15.82 2.60 -10.77
CA ARG A 133 -14.91 1.60 -11.36
C ARG A 133 -14.13 0.83 -10.29
N VAL A 134 -13.58 1.54 -9.31
CA VAL A 134 -12.85 0.92 -8.20
C VAL A 134 -13.78 0.06 -7.36
N ALA A 135 -14.97 0.55 -7.03
CA ALA A 135 -15.97 -0.21 -6.29
C ALA A 135 -16.40 -1.50 -7.02
N ALA A 136 -16.51 -1.46 -8.35
CA ALA A 136 -16.79 -2.65 -9.15
C ALA A 136 -15.65 -3.69 -9.02
N THR A 137 -14.39 -3.27 -9.13
CA THR A 137 -13.22 -4.14 -8.94
C THR A 137 -13.20 -4.79 -7.56
N VAL A 138 -13.55 -4.03 -6.51
CA VAL A 138 -13.65 -4.54 -5.13
C VAL A 138 -14.80 -5.55 -5.00
N LYS A 139 -15.98 -5.24 -5.52
CA LYS A 139 -17.17 -6.14 -5.47
C LYS A 139 -16.96 -7.43 -6.25
N GLU A 140 -16.24 -7.37 -7.36
CA GLU A 140 -15.86 -8.55 -8.15
C GLU A 140 -14.78 -9.41 -7.45
N GLY A 141 -14.21 -8.96 -6.33
CA GLY A 141 -13.22 -9.69 -5.54
C GLY A 141 -11.79 -9.67 -6.10
N TRP A 142 -11.51 -8.82 -7.09
CA TRP A 142 -10.19 -8.81 -7.71
C TRP A 142 -9.08 -8.35 -6.75
N LEU A 143 -9.36 -7.36 -5.90
CA LEU A 143 -8.38 -6.94 -4.90
C LEU A 143 -8.09 -8.07 -3.89
N ASP A 144 -9.13 -8.76 -3.41
CA ASP A 144 -8.97 -9.95 -2.54
C ASP A 144 -8.08 -11.01 -3.22
N LYS A 145 -8.34 -11.29 -4.51
CA LYS A 145 -7.57 -12.26 -5.28
C LYS A 145 -6.11 -11.88 -5.39
N TYR A 146 -5.80 -10.62 -5.72
CA TYR A 146 -4.41 -10.14 -5.81
C TYR A 146 -3.68 -10.21 -4.47
N MET A 147 -4.37 -9.91 -3.35
CA MET A 147 -3.77 -10.06 -2.02
C MET A 147 -3.50 -11.53 -1.67
N GLN A 148 -4.38 -12.44 -2.05
CA GLN A 148 -4.15 -13.88 -1.88
C GLN A 148 -2.93 -14.35 -2.68
N GLU A 149 -2.83 -13.97 -3.95
CA GLU A 149 -1.69 -14.33 -4.81
C GLU A 149 -0.38 -13.72 -4.29
N ALA A 150 -0.39 -12.48 -3.81
CA ALA A 150 0.79 -11.89 -3.20
C ALA A 150 1.26 -12.65 -1.95
N LYS A 151 0.32 -13.00 -1.08
CA LYS A 151 0.65 -13.79 0.14
C LYS A 151 1.18 -15.17 -0.20
N ALA A 152 0.64 -15.83 -1.24
CA ALA A 152 1.17 -17.10 -1.73
C ALA A 152 2.62 -16.97 -2.23
N VAL A 153 2.92 -15.91 -3.00
CA VAL A 153 4.31 -15.62 -3.42
C VAL A 153 5.21 -15.32 -2.21
N CYS A 154 4.72 -14.59 -1.21
CA CYS A 154 5.48 -14.32 0.01
C CYS A 154 5.81 -15.60 0.78
N GLU A 155 4.86 -16.53 0.88
CA GLU A 155 5.06 -17.86 1.51
C GLU A 155 6.11 -18.67 0.74
N GLU A 156 5.99 -18.78 -0.60
CA GLU A 156 6.96 -19.45 -1.47
C GLU A 156 8.38 -18.86 -1.31
N GLU A 157 8.47 -17.55 -1.18
CA GLU A 157 9.73 -16.80 -1.10
C GLU A 157 10.23 -16.58 0.34
N ASN A 158 9.54 -17.06 1.36
CA ASN A 158 9.85 -16.81 2.77
C ASN A 158 9.99 -15.31 3.09
N VAL A 159 9.05 -14.49 2.60
CA VAL A 159 8.97 -13.05 2.87
C VAL A 159 7.88 -12.78 3.90
N PRO A 160 8.19 -12.14 5.04
CA PRO A 160 7.18 -11.75 6.03
C PRO A 160 6.11 -10.84 5.44
N VAL A 161 4.86 -11.03 5.87
CA VAL A 161 3.71 -10.24 5.42
C VAL A 161 3.20 -9.36 6.54
N CYS A 162 3.21 -8.05 6.32
CA CYS A 162 2.47 -7.06 7.10
C CYS A 162 1.05 -6.92 6.50
N ASP A 163 0.06 -7.64 7.06
CA ASP A 163 -1.27 -7.77 6.43
C ASP A 163 -2.22 -6.64 6.84
N CYS A 164 -1.94 -5.43 6.38
CA CYS A 164 -2.82 -4.27 6.57
C CYS A 164 -4.19 -4.46 5.90
N TYR A 165 -4.25 -5.17 4.77
CA TYR A 165 -5.50 -5.44 4.08
C TYR A 165 -6.48 -6.25 4.94
N ALA A 166 -5.99 -7.26 5.65
CA ALA A 166 -6.81 -8.05 6.57
C ALA A 166 -7.42 -7.19 7.68
N MET A 167 -6.68 -6.20 8.21
CA MET A 167 -7.22 -5.26 9.19
C MET A 167 -8.37 -4.42 8.62
N TRP A 168 -8.20 -3.88 7.43
CA TRP A 168 -9.25 -3.12 6.75
C TRP A 168 -10.49 -3.99 6.50
N LYS A 169 -10.31 -5.24 6.06
CA LYS A 169 -11.42 -6.20 5.86
C LYS A 169 -12.13 -6.51 7.19
N THR A 170 -11.39 -6.63 8.28
CA THR A 170 -11.98 -6.84 9.62
C THR A 170 -12.86 -5.67 10.02
N LEU A 171 -12.40 -4.43 9.85
CA LEU A 171 -13.18 -3.23 10.12
C LEU A 171 -14.44 -3.17 9.23
N HIS A 172 -14.29 -3.38 7.94
CA HIS A 172 -15.41 -3.40 7.00
C HIS A 172 -16.46 -4.45 7.38
N ASN A 173 -16.05 -5.68 7.66
CA ASN A 173 -16.93 -6.78 8.04
C ASN A 173 -17.62 -6.54 9.41
N SER A 174 -17.03 -5.70 10.25
CA SER A 174 -17.61 -5.27 11.53
C SER A 174 -18.56 -4.06 11.38
N GLY A 175 -18.82 -3.60 10.15
CA GLY A 175 -19.75 -2.50 9.87
C GLY A 175 -19.11 -1.10 9.91
N VAL A 176 -17.78 -1.00 9.98
CA VAL A 176 -17.08 0.29 9.89
C VAL A 176 -17.15 0.79 8.44
N ASP A 177 -17.49 2.04 8.24
CA ASP A 177 -17.47 2.70 6.94
C ASP A 177 -16.03 2.97 6.48
N VAL A 178 -15.46 2.02 5.76
CA VAL A 178 -14.08 2.14 5.24
C VAL A 178 -13.94 3.25 4.19
N THR A 179 -15.01 3.61 3.47
CA THR A 179 -14.99 4.74 2.53
C THR A 179 -14.76 6.06 3.25
N ALA A 180 -15.30 6.23 4.46
CA ALA A 180 -15.06 7.40 5.29
C ALA A 180 -13.59 7.49 5.77
N MET A 181 -12.87 6.37 5.81
CA MET A 181 -11.46 6.30 6.18
C MET A 181 -10.51 6.64 5.03
N LEU A 182 -11.04 6.89 3.83
CA LEU A 182 -10.28 7.25 2.64
C LEU A 182 -10.36 8.76 2.39
N SER A 183 -9.21 9.41 2.24
CA SER A 183 -9.11 10.86 2.07
C SER A 183 -9.75 11.37 0.79
N ASN A 184 -9.63 10.58 -0.29
CA ASN A 184 -10.27 10.87 -1.59
C ASN A 184 -11.58 10.09 -1.81
N LYS A 185 -12.08 9.40 -0.79
CA LYS A 185 -13.27 8.52 -0.87
C LYS A 185 -13.18 7.38 -1.91
N ILE A 186 -11.97 7.06 -2.37
CA ILE A 186 -11.74 6.02 -3.39
C ILE A 186 -10.74 4.98 -2.89
N ASN A 187 -9.47 5.37 -2.64
CA ASN A 187 -8.39 4.42 -2.41
C ASN A 187 -7.20 4.96 -1.60
N HIS A 188 -7.17 6.23 -1.25
CA HIS A 188 -6.09 6.81 -0.45
C HIS A 188 -6.51 6.91 1.02
N PRO A 189 -5.79 6.29 1.97
CA PRO A 189 -6.08 6.41 3.40
C PRO A 189 -5.99 7.86 3.88
N THR A 190 -6.78 8.20 4.90
CA THR A 190 -6.61 9.47 5.59
C THR A 190 -5.29 9.47 6.38
N GLU A 191 -4.79 10.67 6.72
CA GLU A 191 -3.61 10.87 7.58
C GLU A 191 -3.67 10.00 8.85
N LYS A 192 -4.84 9.93 9.50
CA LYS A 192 -5.03 9.12 10.71
C LYS A 192 -4.84 7.64 10.45
N MET A 193 -5.26 7.15 9.28
CA MET A 193 -5.14 5.74 8.92
C MET A 193 -3.70 5.30 8.65
N HIS A 194 -2.82 6.22 8.31
CA HIS A 194 -1.38 5.92 8.18
C HIS A 194 -0.74 5.43 9.50
N TRP A 195 -1.35 5.73 10.66
CA TRP A 195 -0.91 5.13 11.93
C TRP A 195 -1.17 3.63 12.02
N MET A 196 -2.25 3.12 11.39
CA MET A 196 -2.49 1.67 11.33
C MET A 196 -1.37 0.96 10.58
N PHE A 197 -0.98 1.49 9.41
CA PHE A 197 0.14 0.94 8.66
C PHE A 197 1.44 0.97 9.44
N ALA A 198 1.74 2.11 10.07
CA ALA A 198 2.95 2.26 10.86
C ALA A 198 2.99 1.27 12.03
N TYR A 199 1.88 1.10 12.76
CA TYR A 199 1.78 0.18 13.88
C TYR A 199 1.97 -1.27 13.44
N GLU A 200 1.23 -1.73 12.43
CA GLU A 200 1.33 -3.11 11.95
C GLU A 200 2.72 -3.42 11.35
N LEU A 201 3.31 -2.46 10.65
CA LEU A 201 4.63 -2.65 10.09
C LEU A 201 5.69 -2.75 11.21
N VAL A 202 5.65 -1.88 12.22
CA VAL A 202 6.54 -1.97 13.38
C VAL A 202 6.33 -3.29 14.12
N LYS A 203 5.08 -3.71 14.34
CA LYS A 203 4.76 -5.01 14.93
C LYS A 203 5.40 -6.16 14.13
N THR A 204 5.21 -6.18 12.81
CA THR A 204 5.77 -7.20 11.91
C THR A 204 7.30 -7.25 11.98
N MET A 205 7.97 -6.10 12.11
CA MET A 205 9.43 -6.02 12.25
C MET A 205 9.95 -6.68 13.53
N PHE A 206 9.15 -6.75 14.59
CA PHE A 206 9.54 -7.32 15.89
C PHE A 206 8.93 -8.70 16.17
N GLU A 207 7.97 -9.15 15.40
CA GLU A 207 7.45 -10.52 15.46
C GLU A 207 8.45 -11.45 14.72
N LYS A 208 9.18 -12.28 15.50
CA LYS A 208 10.08 -13.33 14.97
C LYS A 208 9.46 -14.70 15.14
#